data_aef2491e255c39027d615360776f5d30
#
_entry.id   aef2491e255c39027d615360776f5d30
#
_cell.length_a   1.000
_cell.length_b   1.000
_cell.length_c   1.000
_cell.angle_alpha   90.00
_cell.angle_beta   90.00
_cell.angle_gamma   90.00
#
_symmetry.space_group_name_H-M   'P 1'
#
loop_
_entity.id
_entity.type
_entity.pdbx_description
1 polymer ?
#
loop_
_entity_poly.entity_id
_entity_poly.type
_entity_poly.pdbx_seq_one_letter_code
_entity_poly.pdbx_strand_id
1 'polypeptide(L)'
;MNKFLFYFFIFFCANIFAHTDSIAEKYPEKMIHLPSPLPDRVVLTWNDDPASTQAVNWRTDISVTEGIAQLAIANSNGRALNPKEFKAETTYFKSDINQAHYHSVTFKNLKSDTLYAYRVGDGVNWTEYYHFKTASSEEKPFSFIYFGDAQNEVKTHWSRVFREAFRDAPRAAFTLHAGDLVDVHNLDSQWGDWHQGPDWVNGTIPVIATPGNHEYQKEQETRRIWTSKEGKSINIDIESLNNDILGIFILDIKDSKGQTGTIEIKEKSGKILNVDEGIELITGYTKNELINQPILGGKAPLYDRLRRSSTIEKVSSHWRPQFSFPIQDVPDERLKETVYYIDYQNVRFISLDSNIAIENQIDWLRNNLENNTNRWTVITFHHPLYSPASSRDNKEMRQLWKPILDEFKVDLVLSGHDHAYSRTGLIDPKSIKNIPTGYKQAYDPNIGTVHVVSVSGPKMYEITKGAYAKKFAENTQLYQIIDIEENNLRFRAYTATGKLYDEFLLKKRQGKPNLLIESNP
;
A
#
# COMPACT_ATOMS: atom_id res chain seq x y z
N MET A 1 -62.28 11.90 -70.30
CA MET A 1 -62.14 12.46 -68.96
C MET A 1 -61.58 11.37 -68.08
N ASN A 2 -60.28 11.21 -67.93
CA ASN A 2 -59.60 10.43 -66.88
C ASN A 2 -58.17 10.93 -66.80
N LYS A 3 -57.83 11.52 -65.71
CA LYS A 3 -56.51 12.06 -65.39
C LYS A 3 -55.63 10.88 -64.89
N PHE A 4 -54.55 10.58 -65.60
CA PHE A 4 -53.47 9.69 -65.13
C PHE A 4 -52.45 10.56 -64.40
N LEU A 5 -52.25 10.26 -63.14
CA LEU A 5 -51.22 10.85 -62.30
C LEU A 5 -50.00 9.97 -62.38
N PHE A 6 -48.89 10.47 -62.94
CA PHE A 6 -47.59 9.79 -62.97
C PHE A 6 -46.86 10.09 -61.66
N TYR A 7 -46.64 9.09 -60.83
CA TYR A 7 -45.74 9.18 -59.69
C TYR A 7 -44.32 8.84 -60.15
N PHE A 8 -43.44 9.83 -60.07
CA PHE A 8 -42.00 9.69 -60.24
C PHE A 8 -41.38 9.22 -58.92
N PHE A 9 -40.95 7.95 -58.83
CA PHE A 9 -40.16 7.44 -57.70
C PHE A 9 -38.69 7.81 -57.95
N ILE A 10 -38.17 8.77 -57.22
CA ILE A 10 -36.74 9.05 -57.14
C ILE A 10 -36.15 8.09 -56.13
N PHE A 11 -35.40 7.12 -56.60
CA PHE A 11 -34.54 6.26 -55.75
C PHE A 11 -33.34 7.12 -55.33
N PHE A 12 -33.34 7.58 -54.10
CA PHE A 12 -32.15 8.09 -53.44
C PHE A 12 -31.34 6.89 -52.96
N CYS A 13 -30.31 6.48 -53.70
CA CYS A 13 -29.25 5.61 -53.15
C CYS A 13 -28.47 6.37 -52.10
N ALA A 14 -28.89 6.29 -50.85
CA ALA A 14 -28.05 6.69 -49.74
C ALA A 14 -26.94 5.63 -49.61
N ASN A 15 -25.75 5.95 -50.12
CA ASN A 15 -24.53 5.23 -49.73
C ASN A 15 -24.35 5.45 -48.23
N ILE A 16 -24.83 4.50 -47.41
CA ILE A 16 -24.45 4.38 -46.04
C ILE A 16 -23.00 3.86 -46.05
N PHE A 17 -22.04 4.80 -46.01
CA PHE A 17 -20.70 4.46 -45.54
C PHE A 17 -20.86 4.07 -44.09
N ALA A 18 -20.95 2.75 -43.83
CA ALA A 18 -20.70 2.23 -42.50
C ALA A 18 -19.24 2.57 -42.20
N HIS A 19 -19.00 3.63 -41.48
CA HIS A 19 -17.79 3.77 -40.71
C HIS A 19 -17.80 2.55 -39.74
N THR A 20 -17.13 1.49 -40.12
CA THR A 20 -16.64 0.55 -39.14
C THR A 20 -15.60 1.33 -38.34
N ASP A 21 -16.04 1.98 -37.26
CA ASP A 21 -15.12 2.38 -36.22
C ASP A 21 -14.41 1.11 -35.79
N SER A 22 -13.19 0.91 -36.31
CA SER A 22 -12.31 -0.09 -35.78
C SER A 22 -12.09 0.30 -34.34
N ILE A 23 -12.79 -0.38 -33.41
CA ILE A 23 -12.52 -0.24 -31.98
C ILE A 23 -11.05 -0.65 -31.84
N ALA A 24 -10.20 0.35 -31.59
CA ALA A 24 -8.80 0.09 -31.38
C ALA A 24 -8.66 -0.91 -30.22
N GLU A 25 -8.06 -2.05 -30.47
CA GLU A 25 -7.83 -3.02 -29.41
C GLU A 25 -6.86 -2.44 -28.39
N LYS A 26 -7.19 -2.62 -27.10
CA LYS A 26 -6.29 -2.25 -26.02
C LYS A 26 -4.98 -3.04 -26.18
N TYR A 27 -3.85 -2.32 -26.19
CA TYR A 27 -2.53 -2.97 -26.24
C TYR A 27 -2.34 -3.84 -24.98
N PRO A 28 -1.89 -5.12 -25.13
CA PRO A 28 -1.85 -6.05 -24.01
C PRO A 28 -0.91 -5.58 -22.87
N GLU A 29 -1.36 -5.64 -21.63
CA GLU A 29 -0.58 -5.25 -20.43
C GLU A 29 0.79 -5.94 -20.36
N LYS A 30 0.83 -7.26 -20.68
CA LYS A 30 2.09 -8.01 -20.72
C LYS A 30 3.12 -7.45 -21.70
N MET A 31 2.68 -6.76 -22.75
CA MET A 31 3.57 -6.14 -23.74
C MET A 31 3.97 -4.74 -23.33
N ILE A 32 3.08 -3.98 -22.67
CA ILE A 32 3.39 -2.65 -22.13
C ILE A 32 4.47 -2.74 -21.06
N HIS A 33 4.39 -3.77 -20.20
CA HIS A 33 5.27 -3.98 -19.07
C HIS A 33 6.30 -5.10 -19.29
N LEU A 34 6.51 -5.50 -20.58
CA LEU A 34 7.48 -6.53 -20.93
C LEU A 34 8.89 -6.06 -20.54
N PRO A 35 9.61 -6.81 -19.68
CA PRO A 35 11.00 -6.51 -19.40
C PRO A 35 11.89 -6.74 -20.62
N SER A 36 12.98 -6.02 -20.71
CA SER A 36 13.99 -6.16 -21.76
C SER A 36 15.40 -6.23 -21.16
N PRO A 37 16.45 -6.50 -21.95
CA PRO A 37 17.81 -6.38 -21.44
C PRO A 37 18.19 -4.96 -21.01
N LEU A 38 17.45 -3.95 -21.47
CA LEU A 38 17.62 -2.58 -20.99
C LEU A 38 17.01 -2.44 -19.59
N PRO A 39 17.75 -1.87 -18.61
CA PRO A 39 17.22 -1.67 -17.28
C PRO A 39 16.02 -0.74 -17.25
N ASP A 40 14.99 -1.12 -16.47
CA ASP A 40 13.84 -0.30 -16.17
C ASP A 40 13.50 -0.33 -14.67
N ARG A 41 12.45 0.36 -14.23
CA ARG A 41 11.99 0.42 -12.84
C ARG A 41 13.10 0.77 -11.84
N VAL A 42 13.99 1.68 -12.24
CA VAL A 42 15.07 2.13 -11.37
C VAL A 42 14.49 2.91 -10.20
N VAL A 43 14.83 2.49 -8.98
CA VAL A 43 14.37 3.16 -7.74
C VAL A 43 15.48 3.23 -6.71
N LEU A 44 15.63 4.39 -6.10
CA LEU A 44 16.52 4.62 -4.98
C LEU A 44 15.77 4.42 -3.66
N THR A 45 16.41 3.73 -2.71
CA THR A 45 15.95 3.57 -1.34
C THR A 45 17.14 3.66 -0.39
N TRP A 46 16.90 3.62 0.91
CA TRP A 46 17.95 3.47 1.90
C TRP A 46 17.72 2.21 2.71
N ASN A 47 18.76 1.38 2.83
CA ASN A 47 18.78 0.24 3.75
C ASN A 47 19.73 0.46 4.94
N ASP A 48 20.40 1.61 4.99
CA ASP A 48 21.32 2.02 6.04
C ASP A 48 21.42 3.56 6.04
N ASP A 49 22.40 4.16 6.73
CA ASP A 49 22.59 5.59 6.93
C ASP A 49 22.62 6.40 5.61
N PRO A 50 21.69 7.33 5.39
CA PRO A 50 21.62 8.17 4.19
C PRO A 50 22.82 9.08 3.95
N ALA A 51 23.63 9.36 4.97
CA ALA A 51 24.82 10.20 4.81
C ALA A 51 26.01 9.45 4.20
N SER A 52 25.99 8.12 4.28
CA SER A 52 27.12 7.28 3.87
C SER A 52 26.75 6.13 2.95
N THR A 53 25.46 5.94 2.66
CA THR A 53 24.96 4.84 1.81
C THR A 53 23.87 5.29 0.84
N GLN A 54 23.67 4.50 -0.24
CA GLN A 54 22.54 4.60 -1.13
C GLN A 54 22.26 3.23 -1.75
N ALA A 55 21.03 2.75 -1.64
CA ALA A 55 20.59 1.56 -2.33
C ALA A 55 19.89 1.91 -3.65
N VAL A 56 20.08 1.07 -4.66
CA VAL A 56 19.38 1.16 -5.95
C VAL A 56 18.90 -0.22 -6.37
N ASN A 57 17.64 -0.29 -6.80
CA ASN A 57 17.02 -1.48 -7.38
C ASN A 57 16.61 -1.17 -8.82
N TRP A 58 16.69 -2.18 -9.69
CA TRP A 58 16.21 -2.08 -11.08
C TRP A 58 15.80 -3.44 -11.61
N ARG A 59 15.09 -3.46 -12.74
CA ARG A 59 14.61 -4.68 -13.40
C ARG A 59 15.24 -4.81 -14.79
N THR A 60 15.47 -6.07 -15.21
CA THR A 60 15.75 -6.49 -16.59
C THR A 60 14.95 -7.76 -16.94
N ASP A 61 15.03 -8.22 -18.15
CA ASP A 61 14.57 -9.57 -18.50
C ASP A 61 15.52 -10.66 -17.96
N ILE A 62 15.10 -11.91 -18.08
CA ILE A 62 15.85 -13.06 -17.55
C ILE A 62 17.15 -13.38 -18.30
N SER A 63 17.43 -12.74 -19.44
CA SER A 63 18.68 -12.91 -20.17
C SER A 63 19.86 -12.26 -19.47
N VAL A 64 19.61 -11.22 -18.67
CA VAL A 64 20.61 -10.52 -17.85
C VAL A 64 20.73 -11.22 -16.50
N THR A 65 21.72 -12.09 -16.37
CA THR A 65 21.96 -12.88 -15.14
C THR A 65 22.87 -12.18 -14.12
N GLU A 66 23.64 -11.20 -14.55
CA GLU A 66 24.52 -10.39 -13.70
C GLU A 66 24.24 -8.89 -13.92
N GLY A 67 23.70 -8.23 -12.91
CA GLY A 67 23.54 -6.78 -12.89
C GLY A 67 24.82 -6.07 -12.45
N ILE A 68 25.08 -4.90 -13.01
CA ILE A 68 26.24 -4.05 -12.67
C ILE A 68 25.74 -2.62 -12.49
N ALA A 69 26.22 -1.95 -11.44
CA ALA A 69 26.06 -0.52 -11.26
C ALA A 69 27.40 0.19 -11.37
N GLN A 70 27.40 1.38 -11.92
CA GLN A 70 28.55 2.29 -11.94
C GLN A 70 28.26 3.53 -11.10
N LEU A 71 29.25 3.97 -10.31
CA LEU A 71 29.16 5.15 -9.44
C LEU A 71 30.41 6.00 -9.51
N ALA A 72 30.22 7.31 -9.63
CA ALA A 72 31.27 8.31 -9.51
C ALA A 72 30.78 9.52 -8.71
N ILE A 73 31.71 10.33 -8.16
CA ILE A 73 31.36 11.69 -7.75
C ILE A 73 30.99 12.48 -9.01
N ALA A 74 29.83 13.17 -8.95
CA ALA A 74 29.37 13.94 -10.11
C ALA A 74 30.38 15.02 -10.53
N ASN A 75 30.53 15.19 -11.82
CA ASN A 75 31.44 16.15 -12.43
C ASN A 75 30.71 16.94 -13.51
N SER A 76 30.98 18.24 -13.61
CA SER A 76 30.43 19.11 -14.66
C SER A 76 30.81 18.70 -16.07
N ASN A 77 31.94 18.01 -16.24
CA ASN A 77 32.33 17.38 -17.48
C ASN A 77 32.00 15.89 -17.44
N GLY A 78 30.91 15.48 -18.06
CA GLY A 78 30.45 14.09 -18.06
C GLY A 78 31.50 13.09 -18.62
N ARG A 79 32.40 13.53 -19.51
CA ARG A 79 33.50 12.69 -20.01
C ARG A 79 34.65 12.51 -19.00
N ALA A 80 34.67 13.32 -17.93
CA ALA A 80 35.64 13.19 -16.86
C ALA A 80 35.13 12.33 -15.68
N LEU A 81 33.94 11.72 -15.80
CA LEU A 81 33.49 10.73 -14.83
C LEU A 81 34.44 9.54 -14.83
N ASN A 82 34.86 9.13 -13.64
CA ASN A 82 35.69 7.94 -13.44
C ASN A 82 34.92 6.96 -12.53
N PRO A 83 33.92 6.23 -13.07
CA PRO A 83 33.05 5.40 -12.29
C PRO A 83 33.74 4.12 -11.79
N LYS A 84 33.39 3.73 -10.56
CA LYS A 84 33.66 2.39 -10.03
C LYS A 84 32.51 1.48 -10.33
N GLU A 85 32.79 0.21 -10.58
CA GLU A 85 31.77 -0.81 -10.81
C GLU A 85 31.44 -1.59 -9.53
N PHE A 86 30.17 -1.94 -9.43
CA PHE A 86 29.61 -2.72 -8.32
C PHE A 86 28.74 -3.83 -8.91
N LYS A 87 29.01 -5.07 -8.52
CA LYS A 87 28.15 -6.20 -8.86
C LYS A 87 26.86 -6.15 -8.05
N ALA A 88 25.73 -6.40 -8.71
CA ALA A 88 24.44 -6.48 -8.08
C ALA A 88 24.15 -7.87 -7.52
N GLU A 89 23.33 -7.90 -6.48
CA GLU A 89 22.56 -9.10 -6.14
C GLU A 89 21.42 -9.22 -7.16
N THR A 90 21.26 -10.41 -7.74
CA THR A 90 20.27 -10.67 -8.79
C THR A 90 19.25 -11.68 -8.29
N THR A 91 17.97 -11.31 -8.32
CA THR A 91 16.86 -12.15 -7.88
C THR A 91 15.93 -12.44 -9.04
N TYR A 92 15.67 -13.72 -9.33
CA TYR A 92 14.64 -14.12 -10.30
C TYR A 92 13.25 -13.83 -9.73
N PHE A 93 12.41 -13.26 -10.58
CA PHE A 93 11.03 -12.92 -10.22
C PHE A 93 10.06 -13.34 -11.34
N LYS A 94 8.98 -14.01 -10.92
CA LYS A 94 7.86 -14.36 -11.81
C LYS A 94 6.61 -13.66 -11.34
N SER A 95 6.12 -12.73 -12.16
CA SER A 95 4.85 -12.05 -11.95
C SER A 95 3.69 -12.83 -12.59
N ASP A 96 2.49 -12.25 -12.54
CA ASP A 96 1.29 -12.73 -13.23
C ASP A 96 1.41 -12.69 -14.77
N ILE A 97 2.19 -11.75 -15.32
CA ILE A 97 2.29 -11.51 -16.77
C ILE A 97 3.67 -11.76 -17.38
N ASN A 98 4.76 -11.64 -16.59
CA ASN A 98 6.13 -11.69 -17.09
C ASN A 98 7.09 -12.42 -16.14
N GLN A 99 8.30 -12.72 -16.66
CA GLN A 99 9.45 -13.16 -15.87
C GLN A 99 10.55 -12.12 -16.00
N ALA A 100 11.24 -11.83 -14.91
CA ALA A 100 12.26 -10.78 -14.85
C ALA A 100 13.37 -11.16 -13.87
N HIS A 101 14.49 -10.45 -13.98
CA HIS A 101 15.48 -10.33 -12.92
C HIS A 101 15.38 -8.95 -12.30
N TYR A 102 15.32 -8.92 -10.97
CA TYR A 102 15.55 -7.71 -10.20
C TYR A 102 16.97 -7.71 -9.67
N HIS A 103 17.61 -6.56 -9.75
CA HIS A 103 18.98 -6.36 -9.33
C HIS A 103 19.02 -5.30 -8.24
N SER A 104 19.89 -5.48 -7.26
CA SER A 104 20.07 -4.51 -6.18
C SER A 104 21.53 -4.27 -5.87
N VAL A 105 21.89 -3.03 -5.59
CA VAL A 105 23.22 -2.62 -5.11
C VAL A 105 23.06 -1.62 -3.99
N THR A 106 23.81 -1.82 -2.90
CA THR A 106 24.00 -0.78 -1.89
C THR A 106 25.39 -0.19 -2.02
N PHE A 107 25.49 1.05 -2.44
CA PHE A 107 26.72 1.82 -2.37
C PHE A 107 27.02 2.18 -0.92
N LYS A 108 28.22 1.89 -0.43
CA LYS A 108 28.66 2.12 0.95
C LYS A 108 29.90 3.00 1.01
N ASN A 109 30.17 3.55 2.19
CA ASN A 109 31.32 4.42 2.45
C ASN A 109 31.34 5.67 1.53
N LEU A 110 30.16 6.20 1.26
CA LEU A 110 29.99 7.43 0.52
C LEU A 110 30.39 8.63 1.38
N LYS A 111 30.79 9.71 0.73
CA LYS A 111 31.00 11.00 1.40
C LYS A 111 29.66 11.67 1.64
N SER A 112 29.44 12.20 2.83
CA SER A 112 28.23 12.95 3.15
C SER A 112 28.13 14.24 2.32
N ASP A 113 26.92 14.77 2.17
CA ASP A 113 26.60 16.01 1.45
C ASP A 113 27.21 16.09 0.03
N THR A 114 27.34 14.95 -0.64
CA THR A 114 28.06 14.83 -1.91
C THR A 114 27.10 14.38 -3.02
N LEU A 115 27.20 15.05 -4.17
CA LEU A 115 26.44 14.67 -5.37
C LEU A 115 27.20 13.56 -6.11
N TYR A 116 26.52 12.45 -6.37
CA TYR A 116 27.01 11.32 -7.13
C TYR A 116 26.30 11.19 -8.46
N ALA A 117 27.01 10.68 -9.47
CA ALA A 117 26.47 10.23 -10.73
C ALA A 117 26.57 8.70 -10.78
N TYR A 118 25.48 8.02 -11.13
CA TYR A 118 25.44 6.56 -11.25
C TYR A 118 24.59 6.14 -12.44
N ARG A 119 24.83 4.92 -12.91
CA ARG A 119 23.97 4.22 -13.87
C ARG A 119 23.96 2.73 -13.55
N VAL A 120 22.94 2.03 -14.04
CA VAL A 120 22.77 0.60 -13.83
C VAL A 120 22.64 -0.12 -15.16
N GLY A 121 23.01 -1.39 -15.21
CA GLY A 121 22.99 -2.19 -16.43
C GLY A 121 23.58 -3.58 -16.25
N ASP A 122 24.15 -4.12 -17.34
CA ASP A 122 24.79 -5.45 -17.43
C ASP A 122 26.25 -5.40 -17.89
N GLY A 123 26.83 -4.20 -18.01
CA GLY A 123 28.15 -3.98 -18.57
C GLY A 123 28.16 -3.62 -20.06
N VAL A 124 27.05 -3.89 -20.77
CA VAL A 124 26.87 -3.56 -22.19
C VAL A 124 25.69 -2.60 -22.35
N ASN A 125 24.54 -2.96 -21.82
CA ASN A 125 23.33 -2.16 -21.83
C ASN A 125 23.24 -1.36 -20.54
N TRP A 126 23.07 -0.05 -20.66
CA TRP A 126 23.08 0.86 -19.53
C TRP A 126 21.89 1.82 -19.57
N THR A 127 21.45 2.27 -18.38
CA THR A 127 20.64 3.49 -18.29
C THR A 127 21.47 4.71 -18.64
N GLU A 128 20.81 5.88 -18.76
CA GLU A 128 21.47 7.17 -18.62
C GLU A 128 22.14 7.31 -17.23
N TYR A 129 22.97 8.33 -17.04
CA TYR A 129 23.48 8.68 -15.73
C TYR A 129 22.42 9.45 -14.94
N TYR A 130 22.04 8.89 -13.80
CA TYR A 130 21.24 9.57 -12.77
C TYR A 130 22.14 10.28 -11.77
N HIS A 131 21.59 11.23 -11.05
CA HIS A 131 22.25 11.84 -9.91
C HIS A 131 21.46 11.55 -8.62
N PHE A 132 22.18 11.30 -7.53
CA PHE A 132 21.63 11.40 -6.19
C PHE A 132 22.61 12.16 -5.30
N LYS A 133 22.10 12.73 -4.21
CA LYS A 133 22.90 13.42 -3.22
C LYS A 133 22.79 12.73 -1.88
N THR A 134 23.92 12.36 -1.26
CA THR A 134 23.94 11.84 0.10
C THR A 134 23.47 12.90 1.10
N ALA A 135 22.84 12.47 2.19
CA ALA A 135 22.48 13.35 3.29
C ALA A 135 23.72 14.03 3.88
N SER A 136 23.55 15.19 4.47
CA SER A 136 24.59 15.81 5.28
C SER A 136 24.72 15.08 6.62
N SER A 137 25.95 14.91 7.11
CA SER A 137 26.19 14.48 8.50
C SER A 137 25.90 15.58 9.52
N GLU A 138 25.75 16.83 9.05
CA GLU A 138 25.34 17.98 9.85
C GLU A 138 23.90 18.31 9.56
N GLU A 139 23.22 18.93 10.52
CA GLU A 139 21.86 19.41 10.33
C GLU A 139 21.80 20.51 9.28
N LYS A 140 21.03 20.31 8.23
CA LYS A 140 20.76 21.29 7.16
C LYS A 140 19.27 21.32 6.85
N PRO A 141 18.74 22.45 6.39
CA PRO A 141 17.36 22.49 5.91
C PRO A 141 17.16 21.53 4.75
N PHE A 142 16.02 20.83 4.76
CA PHE A 142 15.61 19.97 3.66
C PHE A 142 14.08 19.92 3.55
N SER A 143 13.60 19.47 2.41
CA SER A 143 12.19 19.18 2.19
C SER A 143 12.00 17.76 1.70
N PHE A 144 10.82 17.19 1.96
CA PHE A 144 10.39 15.93 1.38
C PHE A 144 8.94 16.02 0.91
N ILE A 145 8.58 15.14 0.00
CA ILE A 145 7.22 15.05 -0.53
C ILE A 145 6.53 13.87 0.13
N TYR A 146 5.29 14.07 0.59
CA TYR A 146 4.47 13.00 1.14
C TYR A 146 3.26 12.74 0.24
N PHE A 147 3.01 11.46 -0.01
CA PHE A 147 1.85 10.96 -0.73
C PHE A 147 1.08 9.96 0.15
N GLY A 148 -0.22 10.14 0.29
CA GLY A 148 -1.12 9.06 0.68
C GLY A 148 -1.42 8.18 -0.53
N ASP A 149 -2.39 7.30 -0.41
CA ASP A 149 -2.80 6.29 -1.39
C ASP A 149 -2.68 6.78 -2.84
N ALA A 150 -1.85 6.07 -3.62
CA ALA A 150 -1.66 6.34 -5.05
C ALA A 150 -2.69 5.57 -5.91
N GLN A 151 -3.15 4.41 -5.41
CA GLN A 151 -4.19 3.60 -6.07
C GLN A 151 -5.44 4.45 -6.34
N ASN A 152 -6.27 4.25 -7.29
CA ASN A 152 -6.33 3.41 -8.45
C ASN A 152 -5.91 4.22 -9.69
N GLU A 153 -5.90 3.60 -10.87
CA GLU A 153 -5.60 4.30 -12.13
C GLU A 153 -4.32 5.16 -12.05
N VAL A 154 -3.28 4.56 -11.48
CA VAL A 154 -2.02 5.20 -11.12
C VAL A 154 -1.42 5.97 -12.29
N LYS A 155 -1.33 5.32 -13.47
CA LYS A 155 -0.77 5.93 -14.67
C LYS A 155 -1.54 7.15 -15.14
N THR A 156 -2.87 7.09 -15.13
CA THR A 156 -3.70 8.15 -15.73
C THR A 156 -3.96 9.30 -14.77
N HIS A 157 -4.07 9.03 -13.47
CA HIS A 157 -4.51 10.05 -12.51
C HIS A 157 -3.46 10.39 -11.45
N TRP A 158 -2.75 9.41 -10.89
CA TRP A 158 -1.75 9.72 -9.87
C TRP A 158 -0.48 10.33 -10.47
N SER A 159 -0.04 9.88 -11.66
CA SER A 159 1.18 10.39 -12.29
C SER A 159 1.21 11.92 -12.46
N ARG A 160 0.06 12.53 -12.74
CA ARG A 160 -0.04 14.00 -12.84
C ARG A 160 0.15 14.68 -11.48
N VAL A 161 -0.32 14.05 -10.39
CA VAL A 161 -0.14 14.57 -9.02
C VAL A 161 1.33 14.52 -8.64
N PHE A 162 2.01 13.41 -8.96
CA PHE A 162 3.43 13.25 -8.73
C PHE A 162 4.24 14.32 -9.49
N ARG A 163 3.90 14.57 -10.76
CA ARG A 163 4.59 15.59 -11.58
C ARG A 163 4.41 17.01 -11.05
N GLU A 164 3.22 17.34 -10.55
CA GLU A 164 2.99 18.62 -9.88
C GLU A 164 3.84 18.74 -8.60
N ALA A 165 3.84 17.70 -7.78
CA ALA A 165 4.64 17.66 -6.56
C ALA A 165 6.15 17.82 -6.85
N PHE A 166 6.66 17.10 -7.86
CA PHE A 166 8.04 17.22 -8.30
C PHE A 166 8.34 18.63 -8.86
N ARG A 167 7.44 19.23 -9.62
CA ARG A 167 7.62 20.61 -10.12
C ARG A 167 7.77 21.61 -8.98
N ASP A 168 6.99 21.43 -7.90
CA ASP A 168 7.00 22.35 -6.77
C ASP A 168 8.17 22.07 -5.79
N ALA A 169 8.66 20.84 -5.73
CA ALA A 169 9.81 20.45 -4.90
C ALA A 169 10.82 19.57 -5.66
N PRO A 170 11.46 20.08 -6.73
CA PRO A 170 12.37 19.27 -7.57
C PRO A 170 13.68 18.88 -6.88
N ARG A 171 13.95 19.42 -5.69
CA ARG A 171 15.10 19.12 -4.84
C ARG A 171 14.69 18.49 -3.51
N ALA A 172 13.51 17.87 -3.46
CA ALA A 172 13.11 17.10 -2.31
C ALA A 172 14.16 16.03 -2.00
N ALA A 173 14.46 15.85 -0.72
CA ALA A 173 15.44 14.87 -0.28
C ALA A 173 14.99 13.42 -0.56
N PHE A 174 13.68 13.18 -0.46
CA PHE A 174 13.03 11.90 -0.71
C PHE A 174 11.53 12.08 -0.91
N THR A 175 10.87 11.03 -1.39
CA THR A 175 9.42 10.90 -1.35
C THR A 175 9.03 9.91 -0.25
N LEU A 176 7.95 10.19 0.49
CA LEU A 176 7.37 9.31 1.50
C LEU A 176 5.98 8.88 1.06
N HIS A 177 5.75 7.57 1.02
CA HIS A 177 4.49 6.97 0.61
C HIS A 177 3.85 6.21 1.79
N ALA A 178 2.63 6.57 2.15
CA ALA A 178 1.92 5.97 3.28
C ALA A 178 1.07 4.75 2.90
N GLY A 179 1.55 3.93 1.97
CA GLY A 179 0.91 2.69 1.54
C GLY A 179 -0.11 2.85 0.42
N ASP A 180 -0.66 1.72 -0.01
CA ASP A 180 -1.57 1.59 -1.14
C ASP A 180 -1.01 2.24 -2.42
N LEU A 181 0.21 1.79 -2.79
CA LEU A 181 0.89 2.21 -4.01
C LEU A 181 0.18 1.68 -5.24
N VAL A 182 -0.38 0.48 -5.13
CA VAL A 182 -1.16 -0.25 -6.15
C VAL A 182 -2.51 -0.69 -5.58
N ASP A 183 -3.46 -1.06 -6.43
CA ASP A 183 -4.79 -1.53 -6.01
C ASP A 183 -4.83 -3.05 -5.77
N VAL A 184 -3.97 -3.80 -6.46
CA VAL A 184 -3.89 -5.26 -6.35
C VAL A 184 -2.44 -5.70 -6.27
N HIS A 185 -2.07 -6.26 -5.14
CA HIS A 185 -0.68 -6.57 -4.73
C HIS A 185 0.16 -7.39 -5.73
N ASN A 186 -0.47 -8.26 -6.52
CA ASN A 186 0.22 -9.21 -7.42
C ASN A 186 0.09 -8.88 -8.91
N LEU A 187 -0.51 -7.75 -9.29
CA LEU A 187 -0.60 -7.33 -10.68
C LEU A 187 0.63 -6.51 -11.08
N ASP A 188 1.53 -7.12 -11.85
CA ASP A 188 2.76 -6.48 -12.31
C ASP A 188 2.52 -5.24 -13.19
N SER A 189 1.37 -5.21 -13.89
CA SER A 189 0.98 -4.03 -14.67
C SER A 189 0.77 -2.80 -13.78
N GLN A 190 0.16 -2.96 -12.61
CA GLN A 190 -0.05 -1.84 -11.68
C GLN A 190 1.25 -1.37 -11.04
N TRP A 191 2.15 -2.30 -10.69
CA TRP A 191 3.50 -1.96 -10.25
C TRP A 191 4.29 -1.23 -11.35
N GLY A 192 4.14 -1.69 -12.59
CA GLY A 192 4.72 -1.01 -13.75
C GLY A 192 4.19 0.43 -13.91
N ASP A 193 2.90 0.63 -13.75
CA ASP A 193 2.28 1.95 -13.78
C ASP A 193 2.77 2.84 -12.64
N TRP A 194 2.98 2.27 -11.45
CA TRP A 194 3.53 3.00 -10.30
C TRP A 194 4.97 3.47 -10.58
N HIS A 195 5.81 2.64 -11.20
CA HIS A 195 7.16 3.07 -11.61
C HIS A 195 7.13 4.10 -12.75
N GLN A 196 6.21 3.97 -13.71
CA GLN A 196 6.07 4.91 -14.83
C GLN A 196 5.55 6.29 -14.42
N GLY A 197 4.83 6.40 -13.32
CA GLY A 197 4.31 7.67 -12.81
C GLY A 197 5.42 8.68 -12.52
N PRO A 198 6.35 8.36 -11.62
CA PRO A 198 7.57 9.12 -11.33
C PRO A 198 8.63 9.03 -12.43
N ASP A 199 8.68 7.90 -13.13
CA ASP A 199 9.67 7.60 -14.16
C ASP A 199 11.13 7.77 -13.64
N TRP A 200 12.00 8.48 -14.33
CA TRP A 200 13.38 8.73 -13.95
C TRP A 200 13.56 9.42 -12.58
N VAL A 201 12.50 10.03 -12.03
CA VAL A 201 12.58 10.71 -10.73
C VAL A 201 12.88 9.73 -9.60
N ASN A 202 12.30 8.52 -9.62
CA ASN A 202 12.63 7.46 -8.64
C ASN A 202 14.10 7.02 -8.69
N GLY A 203 14.77 7.20 -9.83
CA GLY A 203 16.22 7.02 -9.97
C GLY A 203 17.04 8.21 -9.44
N THR A 204 16.41 9.30 -9.01
CA THR A 204 17.09 10.54 -8.59
C THR A 204 16.73 10.93 -7.15
N ILE A 205 15.49 10.75 -6.75
CA ILE A 205 14.97 11.06 -5.41
C ILE A 205 14.60 9.74 -4.73
N PRO A 206 15.25 9.40 -3.60
CA PRO A 206 14.97 8.17 -2.87
C PRO A 206 13.52 8.08 -2.37
N VAL A 207 13.06 6.85 -2.22
CA VAL A 207 11.71 6.50 -1.74
C VAL A 207 11.78 5.97 -0.32
N ILE A 208 10.91 6.45 0.56
CA ILE A 208 10.51 5.83 1.82
C ILE A 208 9.06 5.37 1.65
N ALA A 209 8.74 4.13 1.96
CA ALA A 209 7.38 3.63 1.85
C ALA A 209 7.02 2.69 3.01
N THR A 210 5.78 2.78 3.47
CA THR A 210 5.15 1.76 4.31
C THR A 210 4.11 1.02 3.46
N PRO A 211 3.90 -0.30 3.63
CA PRO A 211 2.90 -1.00 2.85
C PRO A 211 1.49 -0.68 3.35
N GLY A 212 0.54 -0.52 2.42
CA GLY A 212 -0.88 -0.48 2.71
C GLY A 212 -1.51 -1.87 2.63
N ASN A 213 -2.82 -1.92 2.83
CA ASN A 213 -3.53 -3.20 2.79
C ASN A 213 -3.69 -3.76 1.35
N HIS A 214 -3.44 -2.94 0.35
CA HIS A 214 -3.42 -3.35 -1.05
C HIS A 214 -2.07 -3.91 -1.49
N GLU A 215 -1.01 -3.76 -0.71
CA GLU A 215 0.27 -4.45 -0.88
C GLU A 215 0.29 -5.85 -0.23
N TYR A 216 -0.78 -6.26 0.43
CA TYR A 216 -0.83 -7.54 1.14
C TYR A 216 -1.65 -8.60 0.40
N GLN A 217 -1.10 -9.81 0.37
CA GLN A 217 -1.85 -11.00 -0.03
C GLN A 217 -2.90 -11.29 1.04
N LYS A 218 -4.16 -11.45 0.59
CA LYS A 218 -5.27 -11.88 1.43
C LYS A 218 -5.66 -13.28 1.03
N GLU A 219 -5.48 -14.23 1.92
CA GLU A 219 -6.07 -15.54 1.74
C GLU A 219 -7.55 -15.48 2.12
N GLN A 220 -8.42 -15.80 1.19
CA GLN A 220 -9.83 -15.97 1.47
C GLN A 220 -10.06 -17.41 1.94
N GLU A 221 -10.10 -17.63 3.22
CA GLU A 221 -10.63 -18.86 3.76
C GLU A 221 -12.16 -18.85 3.65
N THR A 222 -12.68 -19.74 2.85
CA THR A 222 -14.11 -20.03 2.86
C THR A 222 -14.33 -21.22 3.77
N ARG A 223 -14.72 -20.99 4.99
CA ARG A 223 -15.08 -22.06 5.92
C ARG A 223 -16.55 -22.37 5.82
N ARG A 224 -16.86 -23.64 5.69
CA ARG A 224 -18.22 -24.13 5.80
C ARG A 224 -18.53 -24.40 7.27
N ILE A 225 -19.65 -23.89 7.75
CA ILE A 225 -20.07 -24.04 9.14
C ILE A 225 -21.41 -24.77 9.15
N TRP A 226 -21.45 -25.89 9.85
CA TRP A 226 -22.68 -26.59 10.15
C TRP A 226 -23.15 -26.30 11.59
N THR A 227 -24.40 -26.58 11.85
CA THR A 227 -24.98 -26.49 13.21
C THR A 227 -25.22 -27.88 13.74
N SER A 228 -24.66 -28.20 14.91
CA SER A 228 -24.92 -29.48 15.59
C SER A 228 -26.35 -29.54 16.15
N LYS A 229 -26.76 -30.73 16.52
CA LYS A 229 -28.07 -30.96 17.21
C LYS A 229 -28.18 -30.13 18.50
N GLU A 230 -27.08 -29.87 19.17
CA GLU A 230 -27.03 -29.02 20.38
C GLU A 230 -26.96 -27.50 20.03
N GLY A 231 -27.05 -27.11 18.77
CA GLY A 231 -27.00 -25.72 18.36
C GLY A 231 -25.59 -25.11 18.29
N LYS A 232 -24.52 -25.93 18.42
CA LYS A 232 -23.12 -25.48 18.33
C LYS A 232 -22.69 -25.36 16.89
N SER A 233 -21.85 -24.37 16.58
CA SER A 233 -21.19 -24.23 15.29
C SER A 233 -20.05 -25.22 15.13
N ILE A 234 -20.01 -25.94 14.01
CA ILE A 234 -18.97 -26.91 13.63
C ILE A 234 -18.31 -26.41 12.36
N ASN A 235 -17.01 -26.20 12.39
CA ASN A 235 -16.23 -25.88 11.17
C ASN A 235 -16.03 -27.18 10.38
N ILE A 236 -16.33 -27.13 9.08
CA ILE A 236 -16.27 -28.28 8.18
C ILE A 236 -15.34 -27.96 7.01
N ASP A 237 -14.36 -28.82 6.80
CA ASP A 237 -13.50 -28.82 5.62
C ASP A 237 -14.00 -29.92 4.67
N ILE A 238 -14.10 -29.64 3.38
CA ILE A 238 -14.44 -30.63 2.36
C ILE A 238 -13.13 -31.20 1.85
N GLU A 239 -12.86 -32.46 2.14
CA GLU A 239 -11.66 -33.16 1.69
C GLU A 239 -11.80 -33.66 0.23
N SER A 240 -13.01 -34.09 -0.14
CA SER A 240 -13.31 -34.43 -1.52
C SER A 240 -14.77 -34.13 -1.90
N LEU A 241 -14.99 -33.83 -3.17
CA LEU A 241 -16.29 -33.64 -3.78
C LEU A 241 -16.37 -34.47 -5.04
N ASN A 242 -17.17 -35.51 -5.04
CA ASN A 242 -17.45 -36.34 -6.20
C ASN A 242 -18.90 -36.15 -6.63
N ASN A 243 -19.16 -36.15 -7.93
CA ASN A 243 -20.51 -36.12 -8.50
C ASN A 243 -20.72 -37.38 -9.33
N ASP A 244 -21.78 -38.10 -9.05
CA ASP A 244 -22.12 -39.26 -9.82
C ASP A 244 -23.02 -38.94 -11.04
N ILE A 245 -23.18 -39.93 -11.95
CA ILE A 245 -23.98 -39.79 -13.16
C ILE A 245 -25.48 -39.55 -12.86
N LEU A 246 -25.91 -39.79 -11.63
CA LEU A 246 -27.29 -39.64 -11.18
C LEU A 246 -27.58 -38.27 -10.54
N GLY A 247 -26.58 -37.37 -10.51
CA GLY A 247 -26.68 -36.06 -9.91
C GLY A 247 -26.69 -36.12 -8.37
N ILE A 248 -25.86 -36.98 -7.82
CA ILE A 248 -25.62 -37.08 -6.38
C ILE A 248 -24.23 -36.54 -6.07
N PHE A 249 -24.16 -35.54 -5.21
CA PHE A 249 -22.90 -35.06 -4.64
C PHE A 249 -22.51 -35.93 -3.45
N ILE A 250 -21.31 -36.48 -3.48
CA ILE A 250 -20.70 -37.20 -2.39
C ILE A 250 -19.60 -36.30 -1.83
N LEU A 251 -19.76 -35.90 -0.58
CA LEU A 251 -18.85 -35.02 0.13
C LEU A 251 -18.18 -35.79 1.25
N ASP A 252 -16.87 -35.93 1.17
CA ASP A 252 -16.06 -36.34 2.30
C ASP A 252 -15.65 -35.10 3.07
N ILE A 253 -15.91 -35.09 4.33
CA ILE A 253 -15.71 -33.92 5.20
C ILE A 253 -14.86 -34.27 6.41
N LYS A 254 -14.24 -33.23 6.97
CA LYS A 254 -13.49 -33.29 8.22
C LYS A 254 -13.85 -32.11 9.11
N ASP A 255 -14.02 -32.34 10.39
CA ASP A 255 -14.22 -31.29 11.37
C ASP A 255 -12.89 -30.75 11.93
N SER A 256 -12.94 -29.66 12.68
CA SER A 256 -11.77 -29.03 13.31
C SER A 256 -11.07 -29.93 14.37
N LYS A 257 -11.67 -31.05 14.76
CA LYS A 257 -11.08 -32.03 15.66
C LYS A 257 -10.46 -33.22 14.93
N GLY A 258 -10.52 -33.22 13.59
CA GLY A 258 -9.99 -34.28 12.75
C GLY A 258 -10.95 -35.47 12.55
N GLN A 259 -12.22 -35.36 12.96
CA GLN A 259 -13.23 -36.37 12.71
C GLN A 259 -13.69 -36.28 11.26
N THR A 260 -13.78 -37.40 10.55
CA THR A 260 -14.19 -37.49 9.15
C THR A 260 -15.55 -38.14 9.00
N GLY A 261 -16.27 -37.78 7.93
CA GLY A 261 -17.55 -38.39 7.58
C GLY A 261 -17.91 -38.12 6.14
N THR A 262 -18.82 -38.93 5.61
CA THR A 262 -19.32 -38.84 4.22
C THR A 262 -20.81 -38.53 4.20
N ILE A 263 -21.20 -37.55 3.39
CA ILE A 263 -22.58 -37.15 3.16
C ILE A 263 -22.91 -37.18 1.66
N GLU A 264 -24.04 -37.77 1.32
CA GLU A 264 -24.59 -37.80 -0.04
C GLU A 264 -25.77 -36.84 -0.16
N ILE A 265 -25.75 -35.97 -1.16
CA ILE A 265 -26.74 -34.90 -1.35
C ILE A 265 -27.27 -34.95 -2.78
N LYS A 266 -28.59 -34.87 -2.96
CA LYS A 266 -29.20 -34.78 -4.28
C LYS A 266 -29.05 -33.39 -4.86
N GLU A 267 -28.34 -33.26 -5.98
CA GLU A 267 -27.96 -32.01 -6.62
C GLU A 267 -29.15 -31.03 -6.79
N LYS A 268 -30.21 -31.46 -7.46
CA LYS A 268 -31.35 -30.60 -7.79
C LYS A 268 -32.17 -30.11 -6.58
N SER A 269 -32.16 -30.84 -5.48
CA SER A 269 -33.02 -30.52 -4.33
C SER A 269 -32.25 -30.11 -3.07
N GLY A 270 -30.95 -30.32 -3.03
CA GLY A 270 -30.11 -30.10 -1.84
C GLY A 270 -30.51 -31.01 -0.66
N LYS A 271 -31.26 -32.09 -0.90
CA LYS A 271 -31.68 -33.01 0.15
C LYS A 271 -30.62 -34.05 0.44
N ILE A 272 -30.42 -34.35 1.69
CA ILE A 272 -29.53 -35.39 2.18
C ILE A 272 -30.14 -36.75 1.84
N LEU A 273 -29.40 -37.58 1.11
CA LEU A 273 -29.78 -38.92 0.74
C LEU A 273 -29.23 -39.97 1.70
N ASN A 274 -27.99 -39.74 2.15
CA ASN A 274 -27.27 -40.68 2.99
C ASN A 274 -26.25 -39.96 3.85
N VAL A 275 -25.91 -40.50 4.99
CA VAL A 275 -24.80 -40.11 5.86
C VAL A 275 -24.20 -41.36 6.48
N ASP A 276 -22.89 -41.32 6.76
CA ASP A 276 -22.21 -42.36 7.52
C ASP A 276 -22.22 -42.07 9.05
N GLU A 277 -21.64 -42.99 9.82
CA GLU A 277 -21.48 -42.85 11.27
C GLU A 277 -20.60 -41.66 11.67
N GLY A 278 -19.65 -41.24 10.80
CA GLY A 278 -18.81 -40.07 11.01
C GLY A 278 -19.63 -38.79 11.06
N ILE A 279 -20.59 -38.62 10.18
CA ILE A 279 -21.53 -37.47 10.19
C ILE A 279 -22.37 -37.44 11.46
N GLU A 280 -22.87 -38.61 11.92
CA GLU A 280 -23.61 -38.69 13.16
C GLU A 280 -22.77 -38.27 14.35
N LEU A 281 -21.50 -38.70 14.39
CA LEU A 281 -20.55 -38.33 15.45
C LEU A 281 -20.19 -36.84 15.45
N ILE A 282 -19.95 -36.27 14.27
CA ILE A 282 -19.61 -34.83 14.10
C ILE A 282 -20.79 -33.95 14.50
N THR A 283 -22.02 -34.30 14.07
CA THR A 283 -23.16 -33.40 14.14
C THR A 283 -24.08 -33.67 15.32
N GLY A 284 -24.06 -34.86 15.89
CA GLY A 284 -24.95 -35.34 16.94
C GLY A 284 -26.35 -35.69 16.43
N TYR A 285 -26.64 -35.59 15.14
CA TYR A 285 -27.87 -36.04 14.52
C TYR A 285 -27.73 -37.49 14.07
N THR A 286 -28.78 -38.28 14.24
CA THR A 286 -28.85 -39.60 13.67
C THR A 286 -29.12 -39.55 12.16
N LYS A 287 -28.73 -40.58 11.44
CA LYS A 287 -29.01 -40.75 10.01
C LYS A 287 -30.51 -40.54 9.68
N ASN A 288 -31.40 -41.11 10.46
CA ASN A 288 -32.82 -40.96 10.26
C ASN A 288 -33.33 -39.53 10.41
N GLU A 289 -32.71 -38.72 11.25
CA GLU A 289 -33.06 -37.32 11.44
C GLU A 289 -32.58 -36.43 10.28
N LEU A 290 -31.52 -36.82 9.57
CA LEU A 290 -30.92 -36.07 8.48
C LEU A 290 -31.44 -36.44 7.07
N ILE A 291 -31.82 -37.71 6.86
CA ILE A 291 -32.31 -38.17 5.53
C ILE A 291 -33.52 -37.37 5.11
N ASN A 292 -33.58 -37.01 3.82
CA ASN A 292 -34.59 -36.18 3.19
C ASN A 292 -34.69 -34.74 3.70
N GLN A 293 -33.86 -34.33 4.67
CA GLN A 293 -33.77 -32.95 5.11
C GLN A 293 -32.91 -32.13 4.12
N PRO A 294 -33.23 -30.85 3.93
CA PRO A 294 -32.37 -29.98 3.15
C PRO A 294 -31.06 -29.67 3.91
N ILE A 295 -29.95 -29.53 3.19
CA ILE A 295 -28.70 -29.05 3.80
C ILE A 295 -28.58 -27.52 3.76
N LEU A 296 -29.33 -26.88 2.86
CA LEU A 296 -29.32 -25.42 2.66
C LEU A 296 -30.64 -24.80 3.18
N GLY A 297 -30.50 -23.58 3.71
CA GLY A 297 -31.61 -22.77 4.19
C GLY A 297 -31.76 -22.78 5.73
N GLY A 298 -32.27 -21.69 6.29
CA GLY A 298 -32.30 -21.45 7.73
C GLY A 298 -33.14 -22.42 8.59
N LYS A 299 -33.88 -23.36 7.96
CA LYS A 299 -34.64 -24.44 8.64
C LYS A 299 -33.98 -25.81 8.46
N ALA A 300 -32.85 -25.89 7.76
CA ALA A 300 -32.12 -27.14 7.61
C ALA A 300 -31.48 -27.56 8.95
N PRO A 301 -31.51 -28.85 9.32
CA PRO A 301 -30.93 -29.31 10.59
C PRO A 301 -29.46 -28.90 10.71
N LEU A 302 -28.64 -29.16 9.69
CA LEU A 302 -27.21 -28.80 9.67
C LEU A 302 -26.98 -27.33 9.35
N TYR A 303 -27.94 -26.65 8.73
CA TYR A 303 -27.86 -25.24 8.32
C TYR A 303 -26.47 -24.82 7.82
N ASP A 304 -26.14 -25.32 6.65
CA ASP A 304 -24.86 -25.06 6.01
C ASP A 304 -24.68 -23.58 5.69
N ARG A 305 -23.62 -22.97 6.25
CA ARG A 305 -23.28 -21.57 6.08
C ARG A 305 -21.86 -21.43 5.58
N LEU A 306 -21.66 -20.56 4.61
CA LEU A 306 -20.35 -20.16 4.19
C LEU A 306 -19.93 -18.92 4.97
N ARG A 307 -18.89 -19.04 5.79
CA ARG A 307 -18.22 -17.91 6.41
C ARG A 307 -16.97 -17.62 5.60
N ARG A 308 -16.95 -16.45 4.98
CA ARG A 308 -15.73 -15.93 4.36
C ARG A 308 -14.96 -15.17 5.42
N SER A 309 -13.76 -15.60 5.71
CA SER A 309 -12.78 -14.83 6.47
C SER A 309 -11.61 -14.54 5.54
N SER A 310 -11.10 -13.33 5.57
CA SER A 310 -9.84 -13.00 4.90
C SER A 310 -8.77 -12.84 5.95
N THR A 311 -7.72 -13.63 5.87
CA THR A 311 -6.53 -13.48 6.68
C THR A 311 -5.48 -12.76 5.86
N ILE A 312 -4.93 -11.69 6.38
CA ILE A 312 -3.78 -11.01 5.75
C ILE A 312 -2.54 -11.84 6.10
N GLU A 313 -1.82 -12.34 5.08
CA GLU A 313 -0.75 -13.29 5.32
C GLU A 313 0.64 -12.68 5.21
N LYS A 314 0.95 -12.07 4.08
CA LYS A 314 2.29 -11.58 3.78
C LYS A 314 2.25 -10.41 2.79
N VAL A 315 3.27 -9.58 2.86
CA VAL A 315 3.47 -8.51 1.88
C VAL A 315 3.69 -9.11 0.48
N SER A 316 3.27 -8.38 -0.54
CA SER A 316 3.42 -8.73 -1.95
C SER A 316 4.83 -9.25 -2.27
N SER A 317 4.89 -10.29 -3.11
CA SER A 317 6.16 -10.77 -3.64
C SER A 317 6.92 -9.71 -4.46
N HIS A 318 6.23 -8.67 -4.95
CA HIS A 318 6.85 -7.54 -5.64
C HIS A 318 7.62 -6.60 -4.69
N TRP A 319 7.29 -6.56 -3.38
CA TRP A 319 7.83 -5.57 -2.45
C TRP A 319 9.35 -5.63 -2.34
N ARG A 320 9.88 -6.76 -1.87
CA ARG A 320 11.32 -6.93 -1.61
C ARG A 320 12.23 -6.88 -2.84
N PRO A 321 11.83 -7.41 -4.02
CA PRO A 321 12.66 -7.24 -5.22
C PRO A 321 12.79 -5.80 -5.69
N GLN A 322 11.77 -4.97 -5.46
CA GLN A 322 11.73 -3.58 -5.94
C GLN A 322 12.35 -2.58 -4.97
N PHE A 323 12.32 -2.88 -3.67
CA PHE A 323 12.77 -1.96 -2.62
C PHE A 323 13.82 -2.62 -1.73
N SER A 324 14.80 -1.84 -1.32
CA SER A 324 15.80 -2.22 -0.32
C SER A 324 15.65 -1.29 0.88
N PHE A 325 14.73 -1.63 1.80
CA PHE A 325 14.56 -0.90 3.04
C PHE A 325 15.42 -1.50 4.17
N PRO A 326 15.60 -0.81 5.30
CA PRO A 326 16.40 -1.32 6.40
C PRO A 326 15.84 -2.63 6.96
N ILE A 327 16.74 -3.59 7.17
CA ILE A 327 16.47 -4.79 7.97
C ILE A 327 17.05 -4.53 9.35
N GLN A 328 16.19 -4.26 10.30
CA GLN A 328 16.54 -3.99 11.69
C GLN A 328 15.99 -5.11 12.58
N ASP A 329 16.38 -5.14 13.85
CA ASP A 329 16.00 -6.21 14.80
C ASP A 329 14.50 -6.16 15.16
N VAL A 330 13.67 -6.42 14.15
CA VAL A 330 12.23 -6.57 14.32
C VAL A 330 11.95 -8.04 14.67
N PRO A 331 11.20 -8.33 15.74
CA PRO A 331 11.05 -9.70 16.24
C PRO A 331 10.28 -10.64 15.30
N ASP A 332 9.49 -10.12 14.37
CA ASP A 332 8.70 -10.90 13.40
C ASP A 332 9.32 -10.80 12.00
N GLU A 333 9.74 -11.93 11.44
CA GLU A 333 10.36 -12.01 10.11
C GLU A 333 9.47 -11.43 8.99
N ARG A 334 8.15 -11.45 9.15
CA ARG A 334 7.20 -10.91 8.18
C ARG A 334 7.29 -9.40 8.07
N LEU A 335 7.73 -8.74 9.16
CA LEU A 335 7.85 -7.29 9.29
C LEU A 335 9.17 -6.71 8.78
N LYS A 336 10.13 -7.55 8.37
CA LYS A 336 11.38 -7.08 7.78
C LYS A 336 11.10 -6.27 6.50
N GLU A 337 11.77 -5.14 6.36
CA GLU A 337 11.62 -4.16 5.25
C GLU A 337 10.23 -3.49 5.17
N THR A 338 9.35 -3.71 6.16
CA THR A 338 8.08 -2.96 6.31
C THR A 338 8.07 -2.16 7.61
N VAL A 339 8.73 -2.67 8.66
CA VAL A 339 8.96 -1.97 9.92
C VAL A 339 10.43 -1.60 10.04
N TYR A 340 10.72 -0.31 10.01
CA TYR A 340 12.08 0.22 10.04
C TYR A 340 12.10 1.68 10.43
N TYR A 341 13.30 2.21 10.71
CA TYR A 341 13.52 3.65 10.80
C TYR A 341 14.71 4.08 9.94
N ILE A 342 14.68 5.34 9.56
CA ILE A 342 15.75 6.05 8.85
C ILE A 342 15.98 7.36 9.57
N ASP A 343 17.24 7.63 9.95
CA ASP A 343 17.63 8.93 10.49
C ASP A 343 18.16 9.81 9.34
N TYR A 344 17.50 10.93 9.10
CA TYR A 344 17.87 11.90 8.07
C TYR A 344 18.03 13.28 8.69
N GLN A 345 19.27 13.77 8.78
CA GLN A 345 19.60 15.13 9.23
C GLN A 345 18.82 15.59 10.48
N ASN A 346 18.96 14.83 11.57
CA ASN A 346 18.32 15.12 12.87
C ASN A 346 16.78 14.92 12.91
N VAL A 347 16.27 14.09 11.99
CA VAL A 347 14.88 13.63 11.98
C VAL A 347 14.86 12.11 11.92
N ARG A 348 14.13 11.44 12.81
CA ARG A 348 13.83 10.02 12.73
C ARG A 348 12.52 9.80 12.01
N PHE A 349 12.57 9.12 10.87
CA PHE A 349 11.42 8.62 10.14
C PHE A 349 11.21 7.16 10.48
N ILE A 350 10.04 6.80 11.01
CA ILE A 350 9.70 5.43 11.39
C ILE A 350 8.57 4.94 10.49
N SER A 351 8.77 3.82 9.82
CA SER A 351 7.72 3.04 9.15
C SER A 351 7.21 1.96 10.10
N LEU A 352 5.90 1.90 10.30
CA LEU A 352 5.23 0.80 11.00
C LEU A 352 4.28 0.09 10.05
N ASP A 353 4.09 -1.21 10.27
CA ASP A 353 3.17 -2.02 9.49
C ASP A 353 1.82 -2.12 10.20
N SER A 354 0.83 -1.43 9.66
CA SER A 354 -0.52 -1.43 10.23
C SER A 354 -1.42 -2.56 9.71
N ASN A 355 -0.86 -3.52 8.96
CA ASN A 355 -1.62 -4.61 8.35
C ASN A 355 -1.54 -5.89 9.15
N ILE A 356 -0.36 -6.21 9.69
CA ILE A 356 -0.10 -7.47 10.41
C ILE A 356 0.70 -7.23 11.68
N ALA A 357 0.61 -8.18 12.61
CA ALA A 357 1.48 -8.27 13.79
C ALA A 357 1.65 -6.93 14.54
N ILE A 358 0.57 -6.15 14.69
CA ILE A 358 0.57 -4.81 15.29
C ILE A 358 1.17 -4.82 16.69
N GLU A 359 0.84 -5.84 17.49
CA GLU A 359 1.34 -5.98 18.86
C GLU A 359 2.84 -6.29 18.90
N ASN A 360 3.35 -7.07 17.94
CA ASN A 360 4.76 -7.47 17.89
C ASN A 360 5.72 -6.30 17.63
N GLN A 361 5.20 -5.14 17.22
CA GLN A 361 5.98 -3.94 16.93
C GLN A 361 6.17 -3.04 18.17
N ILE A 362 5.43 -3.30 19.25
CA ILE A 362 5.37 -2.40 20.42
C ILE A 362 6.74 -2.23 21.09
N ASP A 363 7.41 -3.32 21.42
CA ASP A 363 8.69 -3.28 22.12
C ASP A 363 9.79 -2.69 21.22
N TRP A 364 9.76 -3.03 19.93
CA TRP A 364 10.68 -2.45 18.95
C TRP A 364 10.46 -0.93 18.82
N LEU A 365 9.20 -0.48 18.73
CA LEU A 365 8.86 0.95 18.64
C LEU A 365 9.31 1.70 19.89
N ARG A 366 9.02 1.19 21.09
CA ARG A 366 9.45 1.79 22.35
C ARG A 366 10.96 1.94 22.43
N ASN A 367 11.70 0.86 22.17
CA ASN A 367 13.16 0.89 22.20
C ASN A 367 13.75 1.92 21.22
N ASN A 368 13.19 2.00 20.02
CA ASN A 368 13.67 2.96 19.00
C ASN A 368 13.29 4.41 19.31
N LEU A 369 12.18 4.65 20.01
CA LEU A 369 11.81 5.99 20.46
C LEU A 369 12.61 6.42 21.70
N GLU A 370 12.84 5.52 22.65
CA GLU A 370 13.65 5.78 23.86
C GLU A 370 15.09 6.14 23.49
N ASN A 371 15.67 5.45 22.51
CA ASN A 371 17.03 5.69 22.02
C ASN A 371 17.10 6.75 20.90
N ASN A 372 16.04 7.51 20.66
CA ASN A 372 16.01 8.53 19.62
C ASN A 372 16.60 9.85 20.11
N THR A 373 17.75 10.23 19.59
CA THR A 373 18.42 11.50 19.88
C THR A 373 18.09 12.61 18.88
N ASN A 374 17.32 12.29 17.82
CA ASN A 374 16.95 13.26 16.80
C ASN A 374 15.97 14.30 17.35
N ARG A 375 16.03 15.50 16.80
CA ARG A 375 15.15 16.61 17.19
C ARG A 375 13.69 16.36 16.82
N TRP A 376 13.43 15.77 15.65
CA TRP A 376 12.11 15.49 15.12
C TRP A 376 11.85 14.00 15.00
N THR A 377 10.61 13.62 15.23
CA THR A 377 10.12 12.25 15.03
C THR A 377 8.89 12.28 14.16
N VAL A 378 8.99 11.67 13.00
CA VAL A 378 7.90 11.49 12.04
C VAL A 378 7.62 9.99 11.90
N ILE A 379 6.38 9.57 12.08
CA ILE A 379 5.97 8.17 11.93
C ILE A 379 5.01 8.05 10.76
N THR A 380 5.17 7.01 9.96
CA THR A 380 4.24 6.66 8.89
C THR A 380 3.74 5.23 9.05
N PHE A 381 2.47 5.06 8.84
CA PHE A 381 1.77 3.78 8.72
C PHE A 381 0.48 4.00 7.95
N HIS A 382 -0.02 2.94 7.30
CA HIS A 382 -1.11 3.09 6.36
C HIS A 382 -2.46 3.42 7.02
N HIS A 383 -2.95 2.57 7.94
CA HIS A 383 -4.26 2.76 8.58
C HIS A 383 -4.22 3.87 9.64
N PRO A 384 -4.99 4.95 9.51
CA PRO A 384 -4.88 6.08 10.43
C PRO A 384 -5.44 5.77 11.83
N LEU A 385 -4.82 6.31 12.88
CA LEU A 385 -5.36 6.23 14.24
C LEU A 385 -6.68 7.02 14.38
N TYR A 386 -6.87 8.03 13.56
CA TYR A 386 -8.04 8.90 13.53
C TYR A 386 -8.59 8.95 12.11
N SER A 387 -9.46 8.00 11.81
CA SER A 387 -10.05 7.85 10.48
C SER A 387 -11.05 8.98 10.17
N PRO A 388 -10.90 9.70 9.05
CA PRO A 388 -11.92 10.62 8.57
C PRO A 388 -13.08 9.93 7.85
N ALA A 389 -12.87 8.75 7.30
CA ALA A 389 -13.86 8.07 6.47
C ALA A 389 -15.05 7.57 7.29
N SER A 390 -16.25 7.66 6.71
CA SER A 390 -17.48 7.20 7.32
C SER A 390 -17.41 5.71 7.68
N SER A 391 -17.86 5.38 8.88
CA SER A 391 -17.98 4.00 9.41
C SER A 391 -16.63 3.29 9.64
N ARG A 392 -15.49 4.00 9.62
CA ARG A 392 -14.18 3.43 9.92
C ARG A 392 -13.67 3.88 11.29
N ASP A 393 -13.06 2.94 12.02
CA ASP A 393 -12.40 3.22 13.29
C ASP A 393 -11.32 2.17 13.57
N ASN A 394 -10.08 2.60 13.72
CA ASN A 394 -8.93 1.76 14.05
C ASN A 394 -8.68 1.76 15.57
N LYS A 395 -9.72 1.50 16.35
CA LYS A 395 -9.73 1.59 17.82
C LYS A 395 -8.64 0.75 18.46
N GLU A 396 -8.48 -0.49 18.04
CA GLU A 396 -7.51 -1.42 18.61
C GLU A 396 -6.08 -0.93 18.41
N MET A 397 -5.72 -0.59 17.19
CA MET A 397 -4.41 -0.01 16.86
C MET A 397 -4.16 1.32 17.61
N ARG A 398 -5.19 2.15 17.73
CA ARG A 398 -5.10 3.39 18.50
C ARG A 398 -4.84 3.14 19.99
N GLN A 399 -5.45 2.11 20.57
CA GLN A 399 -5.23 1.72 21.96
C GLN A 399 -3.80 1.22 22.21
N LEU A 400 -3.20 0.56 21.23
CA LEU A 400 -1.85 0.00 21.33
C LEU A 400 -0.77 1.07 21.10
N TRP A 401 -0.86 1.81 20.01
CA TRP A 401 0.23 2.68 19.59
C TRP A 401 0.16 4.10 20.14
N LYS A 402 -1.04 4.69 20.22
CA LYS A 402 -1.17 6.08 20.64
C LYS A 402 -0.53 6.39 22.01
N PRO A 403 -0.69 5.57 23.06
CA PRO A 403 -0.01 5.83 24.34
C PRO A 403 1.51 5.96 24.22
N ILE A 404 2.12 5.19 23.32
CA ILE A 404 3.56 5.22 23.05
C ILE A 404 3.94 6.50 22.32
N LEU A 405 3.17 6.88 21.28
CA LEU A 405 3.41 8.11 20.53
C LEU A 405 3.31 9.35 21.44
N ASP A 406 2.39 9.35 22.38
CA ASP A 406 2.21 10.42 23.35
C ASP A 406 3.34 10.48 24.39
N GLU A 407 3.73 9.33 24.92
CA GLU A 407 4.81 9.19 25.91
C GLU A 407 6.13 9.75 25.37
N PHE A 408 6.47 9.37 24.14
CA PHE A 408 7.70 9.80 23.47
C PHE A 408 7.57 11.10 22.66
N LYS A 409 6.40 11.75 22.74
CA LYS A 409 6.13 13.06 22.12
C LYS A 409 6.44 13.10 20.63
N VAL A 410 5.95 12.10 19.89
CA VAL A 410 6.03 12.06 18.44
C VAL A 410 5.42 13.32 17.85
N ASP A 411 6.07 13.93 16.87
CA ASP A 411 5.69 15.24 16.36
C ASP A 411 4.61 15.16 15.28
N LEU A 412 4.77 14.22 14.34
CA LEU A 412 3.92 14.12 13.16
C LEU A 412 3.68 12.66 12.81
N VAL A 413 2.43 12.32 12.50
CA VAL A 413 2.02 11.03 11.95
C VAL A 413 1.41 11.25 10.57
N LEU A 414 1.90 10.49 9.58
CA LEU A 414 1.48 10.53 8.18
C LEU A 414 0.85 9.19 7.80
N SER A 415 -0.39 9.20 7.36
CA SER A 415 -1.18 8.00 7.05
C SER A 415 -1.97 8.12 5.74
N GLY A 416 -2.42 6.99 5.22
CA GLY A 416 -3.28 6.87 4.03
C GLY A 416 -4.63 6.25 4.33
N HIS A 417 -5.03 5.26 3.50
CA HIS A 417 -6.17 4.36 3.66
C HIS A 417 -7.56 4.96 3.44
N ASP A 418 -7.81 6.16 3.91
CA ASP A 418 -9.17 6.69 3.97
C ASP A 418 -9.59 7.53 2.76
N HIS A 419 -8.76 7.57 1.72
CA HIS A 419 -9.05 8.24 0.45
C HIS A 419 -9.72 9.61 0.60
N ALA A 420 -9.34 10.33 1.63
CA ALA A 420 -9.76 11.66 1.97
C ALA A 420 -8.62 12.40 2.67
N TYR A 421 -8.72 13.69 2.78
CA TYR A 421 -7.77 14.46 3.56
C TYR A 421 -8.35 14.80 4.93
N SER A 422 -7.58 14.57 5.97
CA SER A 422 -7.85 15.15 7.28
C SER A 422 -6.56 15.46 8.04
N ARG A 423 -6.60 16.53 8.81
CA ARG A 423 -5.52 16.92 9.69
C ARG A 423 -6.09 17.31 11.05
N THR A 424 -5.46 16.81 12.10
CA THR A 424 -5.78 17.20 13.49
C THR A 424 -5.07 18.50 13.87
N GLY A 425 -5.42 19.08 15.03
CA GLY A 425 -4.50 19.92 15.78
C GLY A 425 -3.47 19.06 16.52
N LEU A 426 -2.84 19.62 17.53
CA LEU A 426 -2.02 18.85 18.46
C LEU A 426 -2.93 18.04 19.38
N ILE A 427 -2.86 16.72 19.26
CA ILE A 427 -3.67 15.81 20.09
C ILE A 427 -2.94 15.53 21.40
N ASP A 428 -3.59 15.87 22.51
CA ASP A 428 -3.13 15.59 23.86
C ASP A 428 -3.86 14.38 24.46
N PRO A 429 -3.16 13.43 25.09
CA PRO A 429 -3.77 12.28 25.76
C PRO A 429 -4.84 12.65 26.77
N LYS A 430 -4.70 13.78 27.43
CA LYS A 430 -5.65 14.25 28.44
C LYS A 430 -6.95 14.77 27.83
N SER A 431 -6.87 15.45 26.69
CA SER A 431 -8.05 15.99 26.00
C SER A 431 -8.82 14.97 25.22
N ILE A 432 -8.18 13.88 24.79
CA ILE A 432 -8.83 12.76 24.09
C ILE A 432 -9.13 11.58 24.99
N LYS A 433 -9.11 11.79 26.29
CA LYS A 433 -9.45 10.80 27.29
C LYS A 433 -10.85 10.23 27.03
N ASN A 434 -10.93 8.93 26.85
CA ASN A 434 -12.19 8.23 26.55
C ASN A 434 -12.85 8.63 25.22
N ILE A 435 -12.08 8.86 24.15
CA ILE A 435 -12.64 9.06 22.83
C ILE A 435 -13.52 7.86 22.46
N PRO A 436 -14.82 8.06 22.24
CA PRO A 436 -15.69 7.02 21.77
C PRO A 436 -15.51 6.80 20.26
N THR A 437 -16.04 5.72 19.75
CA THR A 437 -16.23 5.52 18.32
C THR A 437 -16.95 6.76 17.74
N GLY A 438 -16.44 7.31 16.63
CA GLY A 438 -16.94 8.54 16.02
C GLY A 438 -16.33 9.84 16.56
N TYR A 439 -15.28 9.74 17.36
CA TYR A 439 -14.42 10.90 17.70
C TYR A 439 -15.15 12.11 18.28
N LYS A 440 -16.03 11.88 19.24
CA LYS A 440 -16.85 12.95 19.86
C LYS A 440 -16.10 13.78 20.89
N GLN A 441 -14.96 13.30 21.39
CA GLN A 441 -14.16 13.99 22.39
C GLN A 441 -13.23 15.02 21.76
N ALA A 442 -13.12 16.16 22.39
CA ALA A 442 -12.19 17.20 22.01
C ALA A 442 -10.74 16.78 22.26
N TYR A 443 -9.84 17.46 21.61
CA TYR A 443 -8.39 17.40 21.82
C TYR A 443 -7.89 18.81 22.15
N ASP A 444 -6.73 18.89 22.80
CA ASP A 444 -6.07 20.17 23.00
C ASP A 444 -5.25 20.51 21.73
N PRO A 445 -5.60 21.57 21.01
CA PRO A 445 -4.90 21.97 19.79
C PRO A 445 -3.51 22.57 20.04
N ASN A 446 -3.10 22.74 21.29
CA ASN A 446 -1.84 23.39 21.65
C ASN A 446 -0.73 22.43 22.05
N ILE A 447 -1.01 21.15 22.25
CA ILE A 447 -0.04 20.13 22.67
C ILE A 447 -0.29 18.80 21.97
N GLY A 448 0.70 17.91 21.97
CA GLY A 448 0.62 16.55 21.46
C GLY A 448 1.09 16.40 20.02
N THR A 449 0.63 15.35 19.36
CA THR A 449 1.01 14.94 18.01
C THR A 449 0.01 15.43 16.96
N VAL A 450 0.49 15.89 15.80
CA VAL A 450 -0.37 16.14 14.64
C VAL A 450 -0.50 14.85 13.82
N HIS A 451 -1.73 14.45 13.52
CA HIS A 451 -2.03 13.33 12.64
C HIS A 451 -2.59 13.84 11.31
N VAL A 452 -2.03 13.35 10.22
CA VAL A 452 -2.46 13.67 8.86
C VAL A 452 -2.85 12.38 8.15
N VAL A 453 -4.00 12.41 7.49
CA VAL A 453 -4.44 11.41 6.52
C VAL A 453 -4.50 12.08 5.17
N SER A 454 -3.97 11.47 4.12
CA SER A 454 -3.98 12.05 2.79
C SER A 454 -4.29 11.00 1.72
N VAL A 455 -4.68 11.48 0.54
CA VAL A 455 -4.93 10.69 -0.65
C VAL A 455 -4.35 11.41 -1.86
N SER A 456 -3.57 10.73 -2.66
CA SER A 456 -2.99 11.25 -3.89
C SER A 456 -3.58 10.61 -5.16
N GLY A 457 -4.16 9.42 -5.05
CA GLY A 457 -4.90 8.73 -6.09
C GLY A 457 -6.31 9.29 -6.32
N PRO A 458 -7.01 8.81 -7.36
CA PRO A 458 -8.32 9.35 -7.75
C PRO A 458 -9.52 8.78 -6.97
N LYS A 459 -9.35 7.66 -6.25
CA LYS A 459 -10.41 7.04 -5.46
C LYS A 459 -10.70 7.90 -4.24
N MET A 460 -11.98 8.18 -3.97
CA MET A 460 -12.41 9.10 -2.92
C MET A 460 -13.48 8.50 -2.05
N TYR A 461 -13.44 8.82 -0.75
CA TYR A 461 -14.46 8.42 0.21
C TYR A 461 -15.14 9.63 0.82
N GLU A 462 -16.40 9.42 1.24
CA GLU A 462 -17.12 10.36 2.08
C GLU A 462 -16.54 10.38 3.49
N ILE A 463 -16.46 11.56 4.08
CA ILE A 463 -15.92 11.74 5.42
C ILE A 463 -17.02 11.97 6.46
N THR A 464 -16.73 11.53 7.69
CA THR A 464 -17.49 11.94 8.86
C THR A 464 -16.75 13.09 9.55
N LYS A 465 -17.34 14.27 9.57
CA LYS A 465 -16.76 15.45 10.23
C LYS A 465 -16.65 15.19 11.73
N GLY A 466 -15.47 14.79 12.18
CA GLY A 466 -15.17 14.54 13.59
C GLY A 466 -14.66 15.78 14.31
N ALA A 467 -14.87 15.87 15.62
CA ALA A 467 -14.37 16.96 16.44
C ALA A 467 -12.83 17.08 16.47
N TYR A 468 -12.12 15.99 16.11
CA TYR A 468 -10.66 15.95 16.05
C TYR A 468 -10.05 16.64 14.82
N ALA A 469 -10.79 16.71 13.71
CA ALA A 469 -10.27 17.27 12.46
C ALA A 469 -10.33 18.81 12.48
N LYS A 470 -9.18 19.44 12.27
CA LYS A 470 -9.06 20.90 12.07
C LYS A 470 -9.26 21.27 10.60
N LYS A 471 -8.79 20.41 9.70
CA LYS A 471 -8.92 20.57 8.25
C LYS A 471 -9.29 19.22 7.63
N PHE A 472 -10.11 19.24 6.63
CA PHE A 472 -10.52 18.04 5.90
C PHE A 472 -10.91 18.40 4.45
N ALA A 473 -10.78 17.43 3.53
CA ALA A 473 -11.24 17.52 2.15
C ALA A 473 -11.77 16.18 1.66
N GLU A 474 -12.81 16.26 0.85
CA GLU A 474 -13.36 15.18 0.03
C GLU A 474 -13.11 15.48 -1.44
N ASN A 475 -13.13 14.45 -2.28
CA ASN A 475 -13.08 14.57 -3.74
C ASN A 475 -11.90 15.43 -4.25
N THR A 476 -10.75 15.35 -3.57
CA THR A 476 -9.61 16.20 -3.87
C THR A 476 -8.31 15.40 -3.73
N GLN A 477 -7.63 15.15 -4.85
CA GLN A 477 -6.27 14.61 -4.86
C GLN A 477 -5.29 15.65 -4.31
N LEU A 478 -4.44 15.24 -3.40
CA LEU A 478 -3.48 16.11 -2.73
C LEU A 478 -2.07 15.50 -2.74
N TYR A 479 -1.07 16.35 -2.70
CA TYR A 479 0.29 16.04 -2.32
C TYR A 479 0.76 17.03 -1.26
N GLN A 480 1.75 16.65 -0.47
CA GLN A 480 2.26 17.50 0.59
C GLN A 480 3.75 17.71 0.44
N ILE A 481 4.19 18.93 0.74
CA ILE A 481 5.58 19.30 0.85
C ILE A 481 5.84 19.69 2.31
N ILE A 482 6.81 19.02 2.92
CA ILE A 482 7.18 19.25 4.31
C ILE A 482 8.62 19.74 4.34
N ASP A 483 8.80 20.95 4.86
CA ASP A 483 10.11 21.55 5.03
C ASP A 483 10.53 21.44 6.50
N ILE A 484 11.78 21.05 6.73
CA ILE A 484 12.36 20.98 8.08
C ILE A 484 13.60 21.85 8.11
N GLU A 485 13.61 22.80 9.05
CA GLU A 485 14.69 23.71 9.29
C GLU A 485 14.85 23.93 10.80
N GLU A 486 15.89 23.37 11.39
CA GLU A 486 16.13 23.41 12.83
C GLU A 486 14.88 23.10 13.67
N ASN A 487 14.31 24.13 14.34
CA ASN A 487 13.15 24.02 15.22
C ASN A 487 11.81 24.19 14.51
N ASN A 488 11.80 24.29 13.17
CA ASN A 488 10.61 24.53 12.39
C ASN A 488 10.34 23.35 11.45
N LEU A 489 9.13 22.82 11.51
CA LEU A 489 8.57 21.88 10.55
C LEU A 489 7.37 22.56 9.91
N ARG A 490 7.47 22.90 8.63
CA ARG A 490 6.41 23.52 7.84
C ARG A 490 5.75 22.50 6.95
N PHE A 491 4.49 22.29 7.13
CA PHE A 491 3.66 21.40 6.32
C PHE A 491 2.78 22.21 5.38
N ARG A 492 2.76 21.81 4.09
CA ARG A 492 1.91 22.41 3.06
C ARG A 492 1.27 21.33 2.22
N ALA A 493 -0.07 21.32 2.14
CA ALA A 493 -0.83 20.44 1.28
C ALA A 493 -1.31 21.21 0.04
N TYR A 494 -1.10 20.63 -1.13
CA TYR A 494 -1.51 21.22 -2.41
C TYR A 494 -2.46 20.28 -3.14
N THR A 495 -3.41 20.86 -3.87
CA THR A 495 -4.26 20.09 -4.79
C THR A 495 -3.44 19.61 -5.99
N ALA A 496 -3.96 18.61 -6.70
CA ALA A 496 -3.38 18.13 -7.97
C ALA A 496 -3.23 19.21 -9.07
N THR A 497 -3.68 20.44 -8.83
CA THR A 497 -3.53 21.61 -9.71
C THR A 497 -2.57 22.66 -9.16
N GLY A 498 -1.82 22.32 -8.09
CA GLY A 498 -0.83 23.22 -7.48
C GLY A 498 -1.41 24.30 -6.57
N LYS A 499 -2.72 24.25 -6.25
CA LYS A 499 -3.33 25.23 -5.34
C LYS A 499 -3.06 24.83 -3.90
N LEU A 500 -2.50 25.73 -3.08
CA LEU A 500 -2.35 25.54 -1.63
C LEU A 500 -3.73 25.31 -1.00
N TYR A 501 -3.86 24.20 -0.28
CA TYR A 501 -5.10 23.78 0.37
C TYR A 501 -5.05 23.89 1.90
N ASP A 502 -3.93 23.47 2.50
CA ASP A 502 -3.70 23.54 3.95
C ASP A 502 -2.24 23.85 4.25
N GLU A 503 -2.01 24.56 5.34
CA GLU A 503 -0.67 24.89 5.79
C GLU A 503 -0.63 25.02 7.31
N PHE A 504 0.43 24.50 7.92
CA PHE A 504 0.75 24.76 9.31
C PHE A 504 2.28 24.72 9.56
N LEU A 505 2.68 25.33 10.67
CA LEU A 505 4.03 25.29 11.19
C LEU A 505 4.01 24.65 12.57
N LEU A 506 4.78 23.59 12.77
CA LEU A 506 5.17 23.09 14.08
C LEU A 506 6.49 23.75 14.48
N LYS A 507 6.54 24.31 15.66
CA LYS A 507 7.74 24.91 16.21
C LYS A 507 8.15 24.21 17.50
N LYS A 508 9.35 23.61 17.50
CA LYS A 508 9.98 23.04 18.71
C LYS A 508 10.28 24.14 19.71
N ARG A 509 10.07 23.84 20.98
CA ARG A 509 10.38 24.75 22.10
C ARG A 509 11.10 23.97 23.18
N GLN A 510 12.24 24.48 23.63
CA GLN A 510 13.01 23.84 24.68
C GLN A 510 12.18 23.70 25.97
N GLY A 511 12.06 22.47 26.49
CA GLY A 511 11.33 22.16 27.72
C GLY A 511 9.82 22.40 27.69
N LYS A 512 9.24 22.64 26.49
CA LYS A 512 7.80 22.87 26.28
C LYS A 512 7.27 22.02 25.17
N PRO A 513 5.96 21.73 25.13
CA PRO A 513 5.32 21.13 23.96
C PRO A 513 5.54 21.96 22.70
N ASN A 514 5.44 21.32 21.53
CA ASN A 514 5.48 22.05 20.25
C ASN A 514 4.41 23.15 20.21
N LEU A 515 4.67 24.17 19.44
CA LEU A 515 3.68 25.18 19.11
C LEU A 515 3.16 24.91 17.71
N LEU A 516 1.85 24.75 17.57
CA LEU A 516 1.18 24.68 16.27
C LEU A 516 0.71 26.07 15.87
N ILE A 517 1.16 26.53 14.72
CA ILE A 517 0.75 27.79 14.11
C ILE A 517 0.04 27.41 12.80
N GLU A 518 -1.24 27.73 12.71
CA GLU A 518 -2.06 27.46 11.53
C GLU A 518 -2.14 28.72 10.67
N SER A 519 -1.86 28.56 9.38
CA SER A 519 -2.15 29.57 8.38
C SER A 519 -3.54 29.29 7.81
N ASN A 520 -4.35 30.31 7.64
CA ASN A 520 -5.58 30.22 6.87
C ASN A 520 -5.26 30.62 5.43
N PRO A 521 -5.04 29.65 4.51
CA PRO A 521 -4.77 29.93 3.12
C PRO A 521 -5.99 30.46 2.38
#